data_79cd6406821c96186f23712cc3f02f64
#
_entry.id   79cd6406821c96186f23712cc3f02f64
#
_cell.length_a   1.000
_cell.length_b   1.000
_cell.length_c   1.000
_cell.angle_alpha   90.00
_cell.angle_beta   90.00
_cell.angle_gamma   90.00
#
_symmetry.space_group_name_H-M   'P 1'
#
loop_
_entity.id
_entity.type
_entity.pdbx_description
1 polymer ?
#
loop_
_entity_poly.entity_id
_entity_poly.type
_entity_poly.pdbx_seq_one_letter_code
_entity_poly.pdbx_strand_id
1 'polypeptide(L)'
;MLNPLCHTMPRIACIVNPAGRDGHALKRWKSIEPALAEAGFECETHFTERVGHAPEIAYSLRDREDLELIVACGGDGTVHEVASGLRGSSIPLGIIPGGTGNDVARAHGIPLKKAAGIVDVLTNGKNRHVGAFRLQGTASPSEGDYPEPSNNPAWDGEPDIPGRVVRWVFLESDCGVTSATARAKLSRAKWIKGSFKYTYLGITEILPWKKKMAWVKINDGPGEIVDFSMLAATTTEMFGGGYKVCPGASPILDHVFLCHAWGLSKLQMLMLMGPLKKGKHVGKWGIELKPCTRLEIRSLDSEGNPSDASHNPPLIVQADGEPCLQTPALLEYHTKQLWIRGAAEVPWDN
;
A
#
# COMPACT_ATOMS: atom_id res chain seq x y z
N MET A 1 -32.79 -37.12 20.56
CA MET A 1 -32.75 -36.71 19.14
C MET A 1 -31.74 -35.58 19.02
N LEU A 2 -30.55 -35.90 18.56
CA LEU A 2 -29.51 -34.91 18.32
C LEU A 2 -29.90 -34.14 17.06
N ASN A 3 -30.10 -32.84 17.20
CA ASN A 3 -30.32 -31.93 16.08
C ASN A 3 -29.08 -31.96 15.18
N PRO A 4 -29.12 -32.33 13.90
CA PRO A 4 -27.99 -32.24 13.02
C PRO A 4 -27.72 -30.74 12.84
N LEU A 5 -26.63 -30.24 13.43
CA LEU A 5 -26.08 -28.94 13.12
C LEU A 5 -25.88 -28.91 11.58
N CYS A 6 -26.72 -28.19 10.91
CA CYS A 6 -26.56 -27.89 9.50
C CYS A 6 -25.23 -27.07 9.40
N HIS A 7 -24.11 -27.75 9.18
CA HIS A 7 -22.86 -27.10 8.84
C HIS A 7 -23.05 -26.51 7.43
N THR A 8 -23.58 -25.30 7.36
CA THR A 8 -23.49 -24.53 6.12
C THR A 8 -22.03 -24.33 5.80
N MET A 9 -21.63 -24.65 4.56
CA MET A 9 -20.26 -24.40 4.12
C MET A 9 -19.92 -22.92 4.31
N PRO A 10 -18.72 -22.58 4.81
CA PRO A 10 -18.30 -21.21 4.95
C PRO A 10 -18.32 -20.54 3.57
N ARG A 11 -18.95 -19.37 3.50
CA ARG A 11 -19.08 -18.61 2.25
C ARG A 11 -18.01 -17.52 2.18
N ILE A 12 -17.41 -17.39 1.00
CA ILE A 12 -16.44 -16.34 0.70
C ILE A 12 -16.84 -15.55 -0.55
N ALA A 13 -16.64 -14.23 -0.53
CA ALA A 13 -16.81 -13.40 -1.71
C ALA A 13 -15.45 -13.06 -2.33
N CYS A 14 -15.26 -13.40 -3.61
CA CYS A 14 -13.99 -13.19 -4.30
C CYS A 14 -14.12 -12.04 -5.29
N ILE A 15 -13.40 -10.95 -5.05
CA ILE A 15 -13.35 -9.79 -5.94
C ILE A 15 -12.14 -9.96 -6.85
N VAL A 16 -12.40 -10.23 -8.13
CA VAL A 16 -11.40 -10.59 -9.12
C VAL A 16 -11.21 -9.46 -10.13
N ASN A 17 -9.98 -8.97 -10.29
CA ASN A 17 -9.65 -8.02 -11.36
C ASN A 17 -9.22 -8.80 -12.62
N PRO A 18 -10.11 -8.97 -13.62
CA PRO A 18 -9.84 -9.80 -14.78
C PRO A 18 -8.74 -9.21 -15.68
N ALA A 19 -8.57 -7.88 -15.69
CA ALA A 19 -7.53 -7.18 -16.47
C ALA A 19 -6.16 -7.21 -15.79
N GLY A 20 -6.10 -7.59 -14.50
CA GLY A 20 -4.87 -7.54 -13.71
C GLY A 20 -3.72 -8.32 -14.36
N ARG A 21 -2.61 -7.61 -14.66
CA ARG A 21 -1.41 -8.17 -15.30
C ARG A 21 -1.73 -8.98 -16.57
N ASP A 22 -2.37 -8.36 -17.54
CA ASP A 22 -2.72 -8.99 -18.83
C ASP A 22 -3.54 -10.29 -18.68
N GLY A 23 -4.51 -10.29 -17.77
CA GLY A 23 -5.38 -11.44 -17.50
C GLY A 23 -4.77 -12.54 -16.60
N HIS A 24 -3.60 -12.30 -16.02
CA HIS A 24 -2.96 -13.27 -15.13
C HIS A 24 -3.78 -13.50 -13.85
N ALA A 25 -4.41 -12.46 -13.29
CA ALA A 25 -5.25 -12.59 -12.10
C ALA A 25 -6.47 -13.49 -12.36
N LEU A 26 -7.12 -13.35 -13.52
CA LEU A 26 -8.22 -14.24 -13.92
C LEU A 26 -7.78 -15.70 -14.08
N LYS A 27 -6.60 -15.94 -14.71
CA LYS A 27 -6.05 -17.30 -14.82
C LYS A 27 -5.74 -17.88 -13.44
N ARG A 28 -5.24 -17.04 -12.54
CA ARG A 28 -4.94 -17.41 -11.15
C ARG A 28 -6.22 -17.81 -10.42
N TRP A 29 -7.27 -16.99 -10.52
CA TRP A 29 -8.57 -17.28 -9.93
C TRP A 29 -9.09 -18.64 -10.38
N LYS A 30 -9.19 -18.86 -11.71
CA LYS A 30 -9.66 -20.13 -12.29
C LYS A 30 -8.87 -21.37 -11.83
N SER A 31 -7.62 -21.21 -11.40
CA SER A 31 -6.80 -22.33 -10.86
C SER A 31 -6.99 -22.55 -9.36
N ILE A 32 -7.50 -21.55 -8.62
CA ILE A 32 -7.65 -21.60 -7.17
C ILE A 32 -9.10 -21.88 -6.74
N GLU A 33 -10.08 -21.36 -7.48
CA GLU A 33 -11.50 -21.53 -7.17
C GLU A 33 -11.92 -23.01 -6.95
N PRO A 34 -11.54 -23.98 -7.82
CA PRO A 34 -11.86 -25.38 -7.57
C PRO A 34 -11.25 -25.93 -6.28
N ALA A 35 -10.01 -25.51 -5.96
CA ALA A 35 -9.34 -25.98 -4.75
C ALA A 35 -9.94 -25.35 -3.47
N LEU A 36 -10.52 -24.15 -3.54
CA LEU A 36 -11.29 -23.58 -2.44
C LEU A 36 -12.62 -24.33 -2.24
N ALA A 37 -13.30 -24.72 -3.32
CA ALA A 37 -14.51 -25.54 -3.25
C ALA A 37 -14.20 -26.93 -2.65
N GLU A 38 -13.09 -27.55 -3.04
CA GLU A 38 -12.62 -28.82 -2.46
C GLU A 38 -12.26 -28.66 -0.96
N ALA A 39 -11.76 -27.48 -0.55
CA ALA A 39 -11.50 -27.14 0.84
C ALA A 39 -12.77 -26.79 1.64
N GLY A 40 -13.94 -26.85 1.03
CA GLY A 40 -15.26 -26.70 1.67
C GLY A 40 -15.81 -25.28 1.66
N PHE A 41 -15.29 -24.36 0.83
CA PHE A 41 -15.85 -23.02 0.69
C PHE A 41 -16.90 -22.93 -0.42
N GLU A 42 -17.98 -22.20 -0.15
CA GLU A 42 -18.89 -21.69 -1.18
C GLU A 42 -18.33 -20.34 -1.69
N CYS A 43 -17.95 -20.28 -2.98
CA CYS A 43 -17.34 -19.10 -3.59
C CYS A 43 -18.36 -18.27 -4.36
N GLU A 44 -18.54 -17.01 -3.96
CA GLU A 44 -19.28 -15.98 -4.70
C GLU A 44 -18.27 -15.11 -5.45
N THR A 45 -18.33 -15.05 -6.79
CA THR A 45 -17.33 -14.36 -7.61
C THR A 45 -17.85 -13.04 -8.17
N HIS A 46 -17.15 -11.95 -7.91
CA HIS A 46 -17.40 -10.61 -8.43
C HIS A 46 -16.25 -10.16 -9.32
N PHE A 47 -16.52 -9.82 -10.57
CA PHE A 47 -15.50 -9.29 -11.48
C PHE A 47 -15.52 -7.76 -11.50
N THR A 48 -14.35 -7.15 -11.39
CA THR A 48 -14.25 -5.70 -11.57
C THR A 48 -14.34 -5.36 -13.07
N GLU A 49 -15.05 -4.29 -13.39
CA GLU A 49 -15.30 -3.83 -14.77
C GLU A 49 -14.48 -2.59 -15.11
N ARG A 50 -14.05 -1.83 -14.11
CA ARG A 50 -13.32 -0.56 -14.25
C ARG A 50 -12.44 -0.29 -13.03
N VAL A 51 -11.55 0.69 -13.14
CA VAL A 51 -10.80 1.24 -12.00
C VAL A 51 -11.80 1.81 -10.98
N GLY A 52 -11.56 1.58 -9.70
CA GLY A 52 -12.45 2.02 -8.62
C GLY A 52 -13.72 1.16 -8.43
N HIS A 53 -13.90 0.05 -9.16
CA HIS A 53 -15.04 -0.86 -8.95
C HIS A 53 -14.81 -1.81 -7.77
N ALA A 54 -13.57 -2.19 -7.48
CA ALA A 54 -13.29 -3.11 -6.39
C ALA A 54 -13.68 -2.57 -4.99
N PRO A 55 -13.41 -1.30 -4.64
CA PRO A 55 -13.86 -0.76 -3.35
C PRO A 55 -15.38 -0.64 -3.25
N GLU A 56 -16.11 -0.36 -4.36
CA GLU A 56 -17.57 -0.33 -4.37
C GLU A 56 -18.17 -1.70 -4.05
N ILE A 57 -17.64 -2.76 -4.70
CA ILE A 57 -18.06 -4.15 -4.42
C ILE A 57 -17.75 -4.49 -2.96
N ALA A 58 -16.51 -4.24 -2.50
CA ALA A 58 -16.10 -4.53 -1.14
C ALA A 58 -16.97 -3.81 -0.11
N TYR A 59 -17.25 -2.52 -0.34
CA TYR A 59 -18.12 -1.72 0.53
C TYR A 59 -19.56 -2.26 0.59
N SER A 60 -20.12 -2.73 -0.52
CA SER A 60 -21.47 -3.33 -0.56
C SER A 60 -21.55 -4.67 0.20
N LEU A 61 -20.44 -5.37 0.34
CA LEU A 61 -20.37 -6.68 0.99
C LEU A 61 -19.93 -6.62 2.46
N ARG A 62 -19.41 -5.48 2.94
CA ARG A 62 -18.69 -5.34 4.21
C ARG A 62 -19.46 -5.68 5.49
N ASP A 63 -20.79 -5.64 5.43
CA ASP A 63 -21.68 -5.85 6.57
C ASP A 63 -22.45 -7.17 6.46
N ARG A 64 -22.08 -8.05 5.54
CA ARG A 64 -22.72 -9.36 5.33
C ARG A 64 -22.25 -10.37 6.37
N GLU A 65 -23.15 -10.81 7.23
CA GLU A 65 -22.87 -11.77 8.31
C GLU A 65 -22.65 -13.21 7.83
N ASP A 66 -23.09 -13.54 6.60
CA ASP A 66 -22.94 -14.87 6.01
C ASP A 66 -21.56 -15.11 5.37
N LEU A 67 -20.71 -14.07 5.27
CA LEU A 67 -19.37 -14.17 4.69
C LEU A 67 -18.30 -14.37 5.75
N GLU A 68 -17.48 -15.40 5.57
CA GLU A 68 -16.30 -15.64 6.39
C GLU A 68 -15.10 -14.78 5.95
N LEU A 69 -14.96 -14.55 4.65
CA LEU A 69 -13.88 -13.77 4.04
C LEU A 69 -14.39 -12.97 2.84
N ILE A 70 -13.75 -11.84 2.61
CA ILE A 70 -13.75 -11.18 1.30
C ILE A 70 -12.34 -11.26 0.74
N VAL A 71 -12.19 -11.82 -0.46
CA VAL A 71 -10.90 -12.16 -1.05
C VAL A 71 -10.60 -11.25 -2.24
N ALA A 72 -9.49 -10.53 -2.20
CA ALA A 72 -8.98 -9.77 -3.33
C ALA A 72 -8.11 -10.67 -4.22
N CYS A 73 -8.50 -10.86 -5.48
CA CYS A 73 -7.70 -11.57 -6.48
C CYS A 73 -7.15 -10.59 -7.52
N GLY A 74 -5.90 -10.17 -7.33
CA GLY A 74 -5.26 -9.15 -8.15
C GLY A 74 -3.85 -8.78 -7.71
N GLY A 75 -3.37 -7.63 -8.15
CA GLY A 75 -2.13 -7.01 -7.67
C GLY A 75 -2.35 -6.11 -6.47
N ASP A 76 -1.28 -5.43 -6.02
CA ASP A 76 -1.32 -4.55 -4.85
C ASP A 76 -2.40 -3.46 -4.96
N GLY A 77 -2.62 -2.86 -6.15
CA GLY A 77 -3.70 -1.89 -6.36
C GLY A 77 -5.09 -2.49 -6.13
N THR A 78 -5.37 -3.72 -6.60
CA THR A 78 -6.65 -4.40 -6.35
C THR A 78 -6.82 -4.70 -4.85
N VAL A 79 -5.74 -5.11 -4.18
CA VAL A 79 -5.75 -5.35 -2.71
C VAL A 79 -6.03 -4.05 -1.98
N HIS A 80 -5.39 -2.94 -2.36
CA HIS A 80 -5.62 -1.61 -1.81
C HIS A 80 -7.08 -1.15 -1.97
N GLU A 81 -7.64 -1.29 -3.18
CA GLU A 81 -9.02 -0.94 -3.47
C GLU A 81 -10.01 -1.73 -2.60
N VAL A 82 -9.85 -3.07 -2.52
CA VAL A 82 -10.70 -3.93 -1.67
C VAL A 82 -10.53 -3.58 -0.19
N ALA A 83 -9.29 -3.38 0.28
CA ALA A 83 -8.99 -2.98 1.66
C ALA A 83 -9.66 -1.65 2.03
N SER A 84 -9.69 -0.68 1.10
CA SER A 84 -10.36 0.60 1.31
C SER A 84 -11.87 0.42 1.55
N GLY A 85 -12.55 -0.38 0.72
CA GLY A 85 -13.97 -0.69 0.89
C GLY A 85 -14.28 -1.48 2.16
N LEU A 86 -13.36 -2.33 2.62
CA LEU A 86 -13.52 -3.17 3.81
C LEU A 86 -13.10 -2.49 5.12
N ARG A 87 -12.46 -1.35 5.07
CA ARG A 87 -11.98 -0.66 6.27
C ARG A 87 -13.09 -0.52 7.31
N GLY A 88 -12.80 -0.95 8.54
CA GLY A 88 -13.75 -0.96 9.66
C GLY A 88 -14.77 -2.10 9.64
N SER A 89 -14.74 -3.00 8.64
CA SER A 89 -15.52 -4.24 8.64
C SER A 89 -14.93 -5.27 9.60
N SER A 90 -15.79 -6.15 10.12
CA SER A 90 -15.39 -7.34 10.89
C SER A 90 -14.97 -8.51 9.98
N ILE A 91 -15.31 -8.47 8.68
CA ILE A 91 -14.99 -9.53 7.73
C ILE A 91 -13.51 -9.40 7.31
N PRO A 92 -12.69 -10.44 7.47
CA PRO A 92 -11.29 -10.36 7.10
C PRO A 92 -11.07 -10.32 5.59
N LEU A 93 -10.06 -9.57 5.17
CA LEU A 93 -9.53 -9.57 3.80
C LEU A 93 -8.62 -10.80 3.61
N GLY A 94 -8.95 -11.65 2.64
CA GLY A 94 -8.05 -12.66 2.08
C GLY A 94 -7.37 -12.14 0.80
N ILE A 95 -6.22 -12.69 0.42
CA ILE A 95 -5.49 -12.23 -0.76
C ILE A 95 -5.08 -13.40 -1.65
N ILE A 96 -5.43 -13.33 -2.93
CA ILE A 96 -4.92 -14.20 -3.99
C ILE A 96 -3.99 -13.35 -4.87
N PRO A 97 -2.66 -13.50 -4.74
CA PRO A 97 -1.70 -12.63 -5.41
C PRO A 97 -1.68 -12.87 -6.93
N GLY A 98 -2.11 -11.88 -7.70
CA GLY A 98 -2.16 -11.89 -9.17
C GLY A 98 -1.31 -10.82 -9.86
N GLY A 99 -0.65 -9.97 -9.10
CA GLY A 99 0.13 -8.84 -9.57
C GLY A 99 1.62 -9.13 -9.84
N THR A 100 2.40 -8.08 -10.03
CA THR A 100 3.86 -8.14 -10.25
C THR A 100 4.64 -8.00 -8.93
N GLY A 101 4.24 -7.06 -8.05
CA GLY A 101 4.86 -6.81 -6.74
C GLY A 101 4.34 -7.81 -5.71
N ASN A 102 3.04 -7.76 -5.45
CA ASN A 102 2.35 -8.51 -4.40
C ASN A 102 3.00 -8.28 -3.03
N ASP A 103 3.33 -7.03 -2.73
CA ASP A 103 4.09 -6.68 -1.53
C ASP A 103 3.22 -6.85 -0.27
N VAL A 104 1.91 -6.55 -0.34
CA VAL A 104 0.97 -6.83 0.76
C VAL A 104 0.89 -8.33 1.04
N ALA A 105 0.78 -9.17 0.00
CA ALA A 105 0.76 -10.62 0.19
C ALA A 105 2.06 -11.15 0.83
N ARG A 106 3.23 -10.63 0.41
CA ARG A 106 4.53 -10.96 1.03
C ARG A 106 4.57 -10.58 2.51
N ALA A 107 4.11 -9.38 2.83
CA ALA A 107 4.10 -8.86 4.19
C ALA A 107 3.27 -9.75 5.13
N HIS A 108 2.19 -10.34 4.62
CA HIS A 108 1.31 -11.23 5.37
C HIS A 108 1.64 -12.73 5.18
N GLY A 109 2.84 -13.07 4.69
CA GLY A 109 3.32 -14.46 4.57
C GLY A 109 2.57 -15.30 3.53
N ILE A 110 1.80 -14.67 2.63
CA ILE A 110 0.99 -15.39 1.65
C ILE A 110 1.88 -15.88 0.49
N PRO A 111 1.85 -17.18 0.14
CA PRO A 111 2.64 -17.73 -0.95
C PRO A 111 2.27 -17.12 -2.30
N LEU A 112 3.28 -16.67 -3.07
CA LEU A 112 3.02 -15.97 -4.34
C LEU A 112 2.75 -16.88 -5.53
N LYS A 113 3.14 -18.15 -5.46
CA LYS A 113 3.13 -19.06 -6.63
C LYS A 113 2.30 -20.33 -6.42
N LYS A 114 2.40 -20.95 -5.26
CA LYS A 114 1.80 -22.27 -4.97
C LYS A 114 0.32 -22.11 -4.63
N ALA A 115 -0.58 -22.60 -5.48
CA ALA A 115 -2.03 -22.54 -5.25
C ALA A 115 -2.43 -23.20 -3.93
N ALA A 116 -1.93 -24.41 -3.65
CA ALA A 116 -2.21 -25.11 -2.38
C ALA A 116 -1.83 -24.29 -1.14
N GLY A 117 -0.70 -23.56 -1.18
CA GLY A 117 -0.30 -22.73 -0.03
C GLY A 117 -1.18 -21.47 0.11
N ILE A 118 -1.75 -20.94 -0.98
CA ILE A 118 -2.72 -19.83 -0.90
C ILE A 118 -4.03 -20.33 -0.30
N VAL A 119 -4.52 -21.47 -0.76
CA VAL A 119 -5.73 -22.11 -0.22
C VAL A 119 -5.53 -22.42 1.27
N ASP A 120 -4.39 -22.97 1.66
CA ASP A 120 -4.08 -23.22 3.07
C ASP A 120 -4.14 -21.95 3.93
N VAL A 121 -3.59 -20.82 3.45
CA VAL A 121 -3.69 -19.54 4.18
C VAL A 121 -5.13 -19.06 4.27
N LEU A 122 -5.92 -19.19 3.20
CA LEU A 122 -7.32 -18.79 3.21
C LEU A 122 -8.17 -19.66 4.14
N THR A 123 -7.83 -20.95 4.28
CA THR A 123 -8.54 -21.93 5.13
C THR A 123 -8.08 -21.87 6.57
N ASN A 124 -6.76 -21.92 6.81
CA ASN A 124 -6.14 -22.17 8.12
C ASN A 124 -5.34 -20.97 8.66
N GLY A 125 -5.28 -19.87 7.90
CA GLY A 125 -4.54 -18.67 8.29
C GLY A 125 -5.11 -17.97 9.53
N LYS A 126 -4.31 -17.04 10.08
CA LYS A 126 -4.71 -16.22 11.23
C LYS A 126 -5.26 -14.87 10.78
N ASN A 127 -6.38 -14.48 11.36
CA ASN A 127 -6.89 -13.12 11.22
C ASN A 127 -6.13 -12.17 12.15
N ARG A 128 -5.62 -11.07 11.60
CA ARG A 128 -4.92 -10.03 12.37
C ARG A 128 -5.56 -8.68 12.09
N HIS A 129 -5.75 -7.89 13.14
CA HIS A 129 -6.33 -6.55 13.05
C HIS A 129 -5.19 -5.55 12.87
N VAL A 130 -5.00 -5.09 11.65
CA VAL A 130 -3.88 -4.23 11.26
C VAL A 130 -4.26 -2.77 11.21
N GLY A 131 -3.29 -1.90 11.42
CA GLY A 131 -3.45 -0.45 11.26
C GLY A 131 -3.33 0.00 9.81
N ALA A 132 -3.69 1.26 9.57
CA ALA A 132 -3.58 1.93 8.29
C ALA A 132 -3.30 3.42 8.47
N PHE A 133 -2.77 4.07 7.43
CA PHE A 133 -2.65 5.53 7.42
C PHE A 133 -3.89 6.16 6.81
N ARG A 134 -4.30 7.28 7.35
CA ARG A 134 -5.16 8.24 6.69
C ARG A 134 -4.27 9.32 6.07
N LEU A 135 -4.14 9.30 4.77
CA LEU A 135 -3.35 10.27 4.00
C LEU A 135 -4.27 11.30 3.39
N GLN A 136 -4.03 12.58 3.65
CA GLN A 136 -4.72 13.70 3.03
C GLN A 136 -3.72 14.57 2.26
N GLY A 137 -4.09 14.99 1.06
CA GLY A 137 -3.22 15.84 0.26
C GLY A 137 -3.95 16.48 -0.92
N THR A 138 -3.25 17.30 -1.67
CA THR A 138 -3.74 17.79 -2.94
C THR A 138 -3.73 16.67 -3.96
N ALA A 139 -4.76 16.54 -4.80
CA ALA A 139 -4.77 15.58 -5.88
C ALA A 139 -3.54 15.77 -6.80
N SER A 140 -2.86 14.68 -7.14
CA SER A 140 -1.81 14.76 -8.14
C SER A 140 -2.42 14.75 -9.55
N PRO A 141 -1.83 15.47 -10.53
CA PRO A 141 -2.32 15.43 -11.91
C PRO A 141 -2.33 14.02 -12.47
N SER A 142 -3.23 13.72 -13.40
CA SER A 142 -3.26 12.47 -14.15
C SER A 142 -1.89 12.17 -14.81
N GLU A 143 -1.54 10.89 -14.90
CA GLU A 143 -0.29 10.43 -15.53
C GLU A 143 -0.55 9.20 -16.38
N GLY A 144 -0.42 9.30 -17.69
CA GLY A 144 -0.73 8.22 -18.63
C GLY A 144 -2.19 7.80 -18.52
N ASP A 145 -2.44 6.53 -18.27
CA ASP A 145 -3.80 5.97 -18.09
C ASP A 145 -4.31 6.12 -16.64
N TYR A 146 -3.53 6.72 -15.74
CA TYR A 146 -3.91 6.91 -14.34
C TYR A 146 -4.70 8.21 -14.19
N PRO A 147 -5.98 8.14 -13.79
CA PRO A 147 -6.84 9.33 -13.67
C PRO A 147 -6.42 10.20 -12.49
N GLU A 148 -6.83 11.44 -12.53
CA GLU A 148 -6.73 12.32 -11.36
C GLU A 148 -7.55 11.73 -10.20
N PRO A 149 -6.97 11.58 -9.00
CA PRO A 149 -7.66 10.97 -7.88
C PRO A 149 -8.79 11.86 -7.37
N SER A 150 -9.93 11.25 -7.13
CA SER A 150 -11.10 11.88 -6.53
C SER A 150 -11.49 11.17 -5.25
N ASN A 151 -12.07 11.90 -4.31
CA ASN A 151 -12.52 11.37 -3.02
C ASN A 151 -13.85 10.64 -3.17
N ASN A 152 -13.99 9.49 -2.49
CA ASN A 152 -15.28 8.86 -2.28
C ASN A 152 -15.58 8.80 -0.78
N PRO A 153 -16.52 9.62 -0.27
CA PRO A 153 -16.80 9.71 1.16
C PRO A 153 -17.18 8.39 1.82
N ALA A 154 -17.74 7.44 1.07
CA ALA A 154 -18.23 6.17 1.60
C ALA A 154 -17.10 5.32 2.22
N TRP A 155 -15.92 5.28 1.59
CA TRP A 155 -14.77 4.50 2.10
C TRP A 155 -13.52 5.34 2.37
N ASP A 156 -13.30 6.46 1.68
CA ASP A 156 -12.19 7.37 1.99
C ASP A 156 -12.50 8.24 3.23
N GLY A 157 -13.75 8.62 3.42
CA GLY A 157 -14.19 9.61 4.39
C GLY A 157 -14.05 11.04 3.85
N GLU A 158 -14.52 12.02 4.61
CA GLU A 158 -14.39 13.42 4.26
C GLU A 158 -13.01 13.97 4.63
N PRO A 159 -12.41 14.84 3.81
CA PRO A 159 -11.17 15.51 4.17
C PRO A 159 -11.40 16.53 5.28
N ASP A 160 -10.44 16.65 6.22
CA ASP A 160 -10.51 17.67 7.29
C ASP A 160 -10.26 19.08 6.74
N ILE A 161 -9.58 19.15 5.60
CA ILE A 161 -9.24 20.40 4.93
C ILE A 161 -9.97 20.44 3.58
N PRO A 162 -10.83 21.43 3.32
CA PRO A 162 -11.55 21.55 2.05
C PRO A 162 -10.62 21.52 0.84
N GLY A 163 -11.05 20.83 -0.23
CA GLY A 163 -10.27 20.70 -1.46
C GLY A 163 -9.13 19.69 -1.42
N ARG A 164 -8.97 18.97 -0.31
CA ARG A 164 -8.04 17.82 -0.21
C ARG A 164 -8.72 16.52 -0.63
N VAL A 165 -7.90 15.55 -1.00
CA VAL A 165 -8.30 14.17 -1.25
C VAL A 165 -7.78 13.30 -0.13
N VAL A 166 -8.59 12.35 0.33
CA VAL A 166 -8.23 11.35 1.34
C VAL A 166 -7.92 10.03 0.65
N ARG A 167 -6.90 9.33 1.15
CA ARG A 167 -6.60 7.93 0.81
C ARG A 167 -6.22 7.16 2.06
N TRP A 168 -6.73 5.94 2.18
CA TRP A 168 -6.26 5.00 3.18
C TRP A 168 -5.13 4.17 2.59
N VAL A 169 -4.08 3.98 3.38
CA VAL A 169 -2.84 3.33 2.97
C VAL A 169 -2.59 2.15 3.91
N PHE A 170 -2.45 0.97 3.36
CA PHE A 170 -2.38 -0.28 4.14
C PHE A 170 -0.98 -0.89 4.15
N LEU A 171 -0.10 -0.47 3.26
CA LEU A 171 1.27 -0.95 3.17
C LEU A 171 2.29 0.16 3.37
N GLU A 172 2.27 1.18 2.49
CA GLU A 172 3.30 2.23 2.51
C GLU A 172 2.82 3.54 1.88
N SER A 173 3.34 4.65 2.42
CA SER A 173 3.28 5.96 1.79
C SER A 173 4.68 6.54 1.74
N ASP A 174 5.10 7.00 0.58
CA ASP A 174 6.41 7.60 0.42
C ASP A 174 6.40 8.90 -0.38
N CYS A 175 7.50 9.63 -0.27
CA CYS A 175 7.70 10.91 -0.91
C CYS A 175 9.18 11.07 -1.29
N GLY A 176 9.46 11.85 -2.33
CA GLY A 176 10.82 12.09 -2.79
C GLY A 176 11.21 11.24 -4.00
N VAL A 177 12.44 10.73 -4.04
CA VAL A 177 12.94 9.94 -5.17
C VAL A 177 12.20 8.62 -5.34
N THR A 178 11.68 8.06 -4.26
CA THR A 178 10.91 6.81 -4.26
C THR A 178 9.56 7.00 -4.94
N SER A 179 8.82 8.05 -4.60
CA SER A 179 7.54 8.39 -5.25
C SER A 179 7.72 8.81 -6.72
N ALA A 180 8.84 9.46 -7.07
CA ALA A 180 9.20 9.71 -8.45
C ALA A 180 9.37 8.40 -9.23
N THR A 181 9.97 7.38 -8.60
CA THR A 181 10.11 6.03 -9.17
C THR A 181 8.75 5.35 -9.38
N ALA A 182 7.85 5.47 -8.43
CA ALA A 182 6.48 4.94 -8.56
C ALA A 182 5.71 5.62 -9.69
N ARG A 183 5.82 6.94 -9.83
CA ARG A 183 5.21 7.68 -10.94
C ARG A 183 5.78 7.26 -12.30
N ALA A 184 7.10 7.12 -12.39
CA ALA A 184 7.76 6.67 -13.61
C ALA A 184 7.32 5.25 -14.03
N LYS A 185 6.91 4.39 -13.09
CA LYS A 185 6.37 3.06 -13.37
C LYS A 185 5.10 3.09 -14.22
N LEU A 186 4.28 4.13 -14.11
CA LEU A 186 3.00 4.25 -14.84
C LEU A 186 3.22 4.45 -16.35
N SER A 187 4.21 5.25 -16.73
CA SER A 187 4.45 5.64 -18.12
C SER A 187 5.66 4.94 -18.74
N ARG A 188 6.67 4.55 -17.93
CA ARG A 188 7.97 4.05 -18.43
C ARG A 188 8.25 2.60 -18.07
N ALA A 189 9.15 2.00 -18.83
CA ALA A 189 9.68 0.64 -18.59
C ALA A 189 8.59 -0.45 -18.50
N LYS A 190 7.49 -0.32 -19.26
CA LYS A 190 6.40 -1.33 -19.32
C LYS A 190 6.91 -2.71 -19.77
N TRP A 191 8.00 -2.76 -20.53
CA TRP A 191 8.66 -3.97 -21.02
C TRP A 191 9.53 -4.70 -19.98
N ILE A 192 9.95 -4.02 -18.88
CA ILE A 192 10.73 -4.63 -17.79
C ILE A 192 9.80 -5.30 -16.78
N LYS A 193 10.06 -6.57 -16.47
CA LYS A 193 9.26 -7.37 -15.53
C LYS A 193 9.98 -7.59 -14.20
N GLY A 194 9.21 -7.78 -13.12
CA GLY A 194 9.72 -8.13 -11.80
C GLY A 194 10.43 -7.00 -11.06
N SER A 195 11.16 -7.35 -9.98
CA SER A 195 11.83 -6.38 -9.10
C SER A 195 12.95 -5.59 -9.78
N PHE A 196 13.50 -6.08 -10.89
CA PHE A 196 14.52 -5.38 -11.67
C PHE A 196 13.99 -4.05 -12.26
N LYS A 197 12.67 -3.97 -12.54
CA LYS A 197 12.00 -2.73 -12.96
C LYS A 197 12.21 -1.60 -11.97
N TYR A 198 12.02 -1.88 -10.68
CA TYR A 198 12.17 -0.86 -9.62
C TYR A 198 13.62 -0.40 -9.49
N THR A 199 14.59 -1.31 -9.60
CA THR A 199 16.01 -0.94 -9.61
C THR A 199 16.35 -0.04 -10.78
N TYR A 200 15.92 -0.40 -11.99
CA TYR A 200 16.15 0.40 -13.20
C TYR A 200 15.51 1.79 -13.09
N LEU A 201 14.23 1.87 -12.71
CA LEU A 201 13.52 3.13 -12.55
C LEU A 201 14.13 3.97 -11.42
N GLY A 202 14.54 3.37 -10.31
CA GLY A 202 15.24 4.08 -9.24
C GLY A 202 16.52 4.77 -9.76
N ILE A 203 17.34 4.09 -10.51
CA ILE A 203 18.55 4.70 -11.11
C ILE A 203 18.16 5.85 -12.05
N THR A 204 17.16 5.66 -12.93
CA THR A 204 16.76 6.68 -13.90
C THR A 204 16.09 7.90 -13.26
N GLU A 205 15.54 7.79 -12.05
CA GLU A 205 14.99 8.91 -11.28
C GLU A 205 16.04 9.60 -10.38
N ILE A 206 17.02 8.85 -9.86
CA ILE A 206 18.13 9.42 -9.07
C ILE A 206 19.03 10.32 -9.95
N LEU A 207 19.34 9.91 -11.16
CA LEU A 207 20.27 10.66 -12.03
C LEU A 207 19.81 12.11 -12.33
N PRO A 208 18.55 12.37 -12.72
CA PRO A 208 18.04 13.74 -12.92
C PRO A 208 17.61 14.43 -11.61
N TRP A 209 17.64 13.74 -10.47
CA TRP A 209 17.13 14.30 -9.21
C TRP A 209 17.77 15.64 -8.89
N LYS A 210 16.90 16.61 -8.60
CA LYS A 210 17.31 17.94 -8.16
C LYS A 210 16.96 18.12 -6.69
N LYS A 211 17.76 18.92 -5.99
CA LYS A 211 17.49 19.34 -4.62
C LYS A 211 16.08 19.92 -4.51
N LYS A 212 15.32 19.46 -3.54
CA LYS A 212 13.98 19.93 -3.22
C LYS A 212 13.92 20.27 -1.74
N MET A 213 13.56 21.51 -1.42
CA MET A 213 13.34 21.93 -0.04
C MET A 213 11.86 21.72 0.31
N ALA A 214 11.61 21.20 1.50
CA ALA A 214 10.26 21.06 2.05
C ALA A 214 10.29 21.25 3.56
N TRP A 215 9.17 21.69 4.11
CA TRP A 215 8.96 21.69 5.55
C TRP A 215 8.32 20.36 5.96
N VAL A 216 8.87 19.74 7.01
CA VAL A 216 8.43 18.46 7.53
C VAL A 216 8.23 18.54 9.02
N LYS A 217 7.12 18.02 9.52
CA LYS A 217 6.85 17.85 10.95
C LYS A 217 6.49 16.42 11.26
N ILE A 218 7.22 15.79 12.19
CA ILE A 218 7.02 14.41 12.61
C ILE A 218 6.48 14.42 14.04
N ASN A 219 5.32 13.83 14.26
CA ASN A 219 4.59 13.82 15.53
C ASN A 219 4.43 15.24 16.10
N ASP A 220 4.64 15.40 17.40
CA ASP A 220 4.60 16.69 18.09
C ASP A 220 5.94 17.43 18.09
N GLY A 221 6.92 16.92 17.33
CA GLY A 221 8.23 17.56 17.18
C GLY A 221 8.15 18.92 16.50
N PRO A 222 9.25 19.67 16.48
CA PRO A 222 9.34 20.92 15.73
C PRO A 222 9.21 20.64 14.22
N GLY A 223 8.64 21.57 13.48
CA GLY A 223 8.70 21.54 12.02
C GLY A 223 10.07 22.04 11.54
N GLU A 224 10.64 21.34 10.57
CA GLU A 224 11.97 21.61 10.04
C GLU A 224 11.95 21.77 8.52
N ILE A 225 12.75 22.69 7.99
CA ILE A 225 12.98 22.81 6.54
C ILE A 225 14.17 21.92 6.19
N VAL A 226 13.93 20.95 5.32
CA VAL A 226 14.92 19.93 4.96
C VAL A 226 15.21 19.89 3.47
N ASP A 227 16.42 19.48 3.11
CA ASP A 227 16.78 19.10 1.74
C ASP A 227 16.28 17.67 1.47
N PHE A 228 15.13 17.57 0.82
CA PHE A 228 14.35 16.35 0.72
C PHE A 228 14.97 15.35 -0.26
N SER A 229 15.36 14.19 0.22
CA SER A 229 15.82 13.09 -0.63
C SER A 229 14.80 11.97 -0.71
N MET A 230 14.45 11.38 0.42
CA MET A 230 13.41 10.38 0.54
C MET A 230 12.78 10.37 1.93
N LEU A 231 11.53 9.97 1.96
CA LEU A 231 10.79 9.69 3.17
C LEU A 231 9.82 8.57 2.85
N ALA A 232 9.77 7.53 3.68
CA ALA A 232 8.83 6.43 3.54
C ALA A 232 8.28 6.04 4.90
N ALA A 233 6.95 6.05 5.02
CA ALA A 233 6.21 5.55 6.17
C ALA A 233 5.59 4.20 5.80
N THR A 234 5.83 3.16 6.60
CA THR A 234 5.38 1.81 6.25
C THR A 234 4.75 1.10 7.43
N THR A 235 3.71 0.32 7.16
CA THR A 235 3.12 -0.61 8.14
C THR A 235 3.90 -1.91 8.24
N THR A 236 4.73 -2.24 7.24
CA THR A 236 5.51 -3.48 7.19
C THR A 236 6.96 -3.20 6.79
N GLU A 237 7.86 -4.18 6.95
CA GLU A 237 9.28 -3.98 6.69
C GLU A 237 9.63 -3.70 5.22
N MET A 238 8.82 -4.21 4.27
CA MET A 238 9.19 -4.29 2.85
C MET A 238 8.10 -3.77 1.93
N PHE A 239 8.55 -3.04 0.90
CA PHE A 239 7.74 -2.69 -0.28
C PHE A 239 8.61 -2.55 -1.53
N GLY A 240 8.02 -2.13 -2.66
CA GLY A 240 8.77 -1.89 -3.90
C GLY A 240 9.42 -3.14 -4.49
N GLY A 241 8.74 -4.30 -4.37
CA GLY A 241 9.26 -5.58 -4.86
C GLY A 241 10.29 -6.23 -3.94
N GLY A 242 10.15 -6.02 -2.62
CA GLY A 242 10.95 -6.67 -1.58
C GLY A 242 12.15 -5.86 -1.10
N TYR A 243 12.12 -4.53 -1.21
CA TYR A 243 13.08 -3.68 -0.53
C TYR A 243 12.71 -3.54 0.95
N LYS A 244 13.66 -3.83 1.85
CA LYS A 244 13.46 -3.77 3.31
C LYS A 244 13.72 -2.35 3.82
N VAL A 245 12.75 -1.46 3.60
CA VAL A 245 12.88 -0.02 3.84
C VAL A 245 12.76 0.35 5.31
N CYS A 246 11.83 -0.29 6.04
CA CYS A 246 11.63 -0.05 7.46
C CYS A 246 11.81 -1.34 8.27
N PRO A 247 13.06 -1.79 8.52
CA PRO A 247 13.31 -2.99 9.33
C PRO A 247 12.63 -2.91 10.70
N GLY A 248 11.92 -3.96 11.10
CA GLY A 248 11.17 -4.02 12.36
C GLY A 248 9.75 -3.45 12.31
N ALA A 249 9.31 -2.90 11.16
CA ALA A 249 7.94 -2.42 11.04
C ALA A 249 6.93 -3.58 11.06
N SER A 250 5.84 -3.38 11.80
CA SER A 250 4.75 -4.34 11.94
C SER A 250 3.40 -3.61 11.94
N PRO A 251 2.39 -4.12 11.21
CA PRO A 251 1.10 -3.46 11.05
C PRO A 251 0.19 -3.56 12.29
N ILE A 252 0.63 -4.25 13.34
CA ILE A 252 -0.11 -4.38 14.62
C ILE A 252 0.41 -3.44 15.71
N LEU A 253 1.49 -2.70 15.44
CA LEU A 253 2.01 -1.69 16.38
C LEU A 253 1.05 -0.50 16.49
N ASP A 254 1.23 0.31 17.54
CA ASP A 254 0.51 1.57 17.75
C ASP A 254 1.10 2.76 16.97
N HIS A 255 2.15 2.51 16.22
CA HIS A 255 2.85 3.45 15.35
C HIS A 255 3.35 2.73 14.10
N VAL A 256 3.80 3.49 13.13
CA VAL A 256 4.55 2.99 11.98
C VAL A 256 6.01 3.43 12.07
N PHE A 257 6.86 2.82 11.28
CA PHE A 257 8.21 3.32 11.10
C PHE A 257 8.28 4.27 9.91
N LEU A 258 8.90 5.43 10.17
CA LEU A 258 9.25 6.42 9.18
C LEU A 258 10.75 6.33 8.90
N CYS A 259 11.11 5.90 7.70
CA CYS A 259 12.48 5.96 7.20
C CYS A 259 12.66 7.26 6.41
N HIS A 260 13.58 8.11 6.82
CA HIS A 260 13.85 9.35 6.12
C HIS A 260 15.34 9.61 5.91
N ALA A 261 15.62 10.37 4.87
CA ALA A 261 16.97 10.82 4.54
C ALA A 261 16.93 12.22 3.93
N TRP A 262 17.76 13.10 4.42
CA TRP A 262 17.88 14.47 3.97
C TRP A 262 19.27 14.73 3.35
N GLY A 263 19.32 15.57 2.31
CA GLY A 263 20.58 16.07 1.74
C GLY A 263 21.47 15.02 1.09
N LEU A 264 20.95 13.86 0.70
CA LEU A 264 21.75 12.82 0.05
C LEU A 264 22.20 13.26 -1.35
N SER A 265 23.48 13.10 -1.62
CA SER A 265 24.02 13.22 -2.98
C SER A 265 23.51 12.06 -3.87
N LYS A 266 23.49 12.28 -5.19
CA LYS A 266 23.10 11.24 -6.16
C LYS A 266 23.93 9.96 -6.01
N LEU A 267 25.24 10.11 -5.76
CA LEU A 267 26.14 8.98 -5.54
C LEU A 267 25.75 8.17 -4.29
N GLN A 268 25.44 8.86 -3.17
CA GLN A 268 24.95 8.21 -1.95
C GLN A 268 23.65 7.46 -2.20
N MET A 269 22.67 8.07 -2.90
CA MET A 269 21.41 7.41 -3.24
C MET A 269 21.64 6.14 -4.08
N LEU A 270 22.53 6.18 -5.07
CA LEU A 270 22.87 5.00 -5.88
C LEU A 270 23.55 3.91 -5.04
N MET A 271 24.48 4.30 -4.15
CA MET A 271 25.17 3.35 -3.28
C MET A 271 24.23 2.73 -2.21
N LEU A 272 23.12 3.39 -1.89
CA LEU A 272 22.12 2.89 -0.95
C LEU A 272 21.24 1.79 -1.53
N MET A 273 21.09 1.66 -2.82
CA MET A 273 20.14 0.71 -3.42
C MET A 273 20.39 -0.75 -2.97
N GLY A 274 21.64 -1.17 -2.88
CA GLY A 274 22.00 -2.49 -2.38
C GLY A 274 21.74 -2.69 -0.87
N PRO A 275 22.24 -1.80 -0.01
CA PRO A 275 21.93 -1.80 1.42
C PRO A 275 20.44 -1.70 1.74
N LEU A 276 19.69 -0.84 1.02
CA LEU A 276 18.25 -0.66 1.19
C LEU A 276 17.48 -1.97 0.96
N LYS A 277 17.85 -2.72 -0.07
CA LYS A 277 17.23 -4.03 -0.35
C LYS A 277 17.41 -5.04 0.78
N LYS A 278 18.48 -4.90 1.57
CA LYS A 278 18.84 -5.80 2.68
C LYS A 278 18.49 -5.23 4.06
N GLY A 279 17.87 -4.05 4.15
CA GLY A 279 17.61 -3.37 5.42
C GLY A 279 18.86 -2.85 6.14
N LYS A 280 20.00 -2.69 5.44
CA LYS A 280 21.32 -2.27 5.99
C LYS A 280 21.64 -0.81 5.68
N HIS A 281 20.66 0.01 5.42
CA HIS A 281 20.78 1.43 5.07
C HIS A 281 20.62 2.35 6.29
N VAL A 282 19.88 1.92 7.31
CA VAL A 282 19.64 2.71 8.53
C VAL A 282 20.97 3.04 9.22
N GLY A 283 21.12 4.28 9.64
CA GLY A 283 22.34 4.82 10.23
C GLY A 283 23.43 5.25 9.22
N LYS A 284 23.24 5.01 7.92
CA LYS A 284 24.17 5.47 6.88
C LYS A 284 23.80 6.88 6.43
N TRP A 285 24.79 7.79 6.41
CA TRP A 285 24.63 9.17 5.88
C TRP A 285 23.39 9.91 6.40
N GLY A 286 23.07 9.75 7.69
CA GLY A 286 21.93 10.44 8.32
C GLY A 286 20.57 9.81 7.99
N ILE A 287 20.53 8.58 7.50
CA ILE A 287 19.26 7.85 7.35
C ILE A 287 18.80 7.39 8.72
N GLU A 288 17.64 7.84 9.10
CA GLU A 288 17.02 7.51 10.38
C GLU A 288 15.73 6.72 10.21
N LEU A 289 15.45 5.89 11.20
CA LEU A 289 14.19 5.17 11.34
C LEU A 289 13.53 5.65 12.64
N LYS A 290 12.34 6.26 12.54
CA LYS A 290 11.64 6.83 13.69
C LYS A 290 10.22 6.28 13.81
N PRO A 291 9.69 6.02 15.02
CA PRO A 291 8.28 5.76 15.21
C PRO A 291 7.48 7.03 14.86
N CYS A 292 6.38 6.84 14.13
CA CYS A 292 5.58 7.93 13.61
C CYS A 292 4.08 7.58 13.71
N THR A 293 3.29 8.52 14.22
CA THR A 293 1.83 8.46 14.23
C THR A 293 1.22 9.58 13.42
N ARG A 294 1.98 10.69 13.22
CA ARG A 294 1.54 11.86 12.46
C ARG A 294 2.71 12.46 11.69
N LEU A 295 2.52 12.70 10.42
CA LEU A 295 3.52 13.31 9.53
C LEU A 295 2.86 14.38 8.69
N GLU A 296 3.43 15.58 8.71
CA GLU A 296 3.00 16.68 7.88
C GLU A 296 4.13 17.13 6.96
N ILE A 297 3.84 17.28 5.68
CA ILE A 297 4.81 17.73 4.66
C ILE A 297 4.18 18.91 3.91
N ARG A 298 4.88 20.05 3.87
CA ARG A 298 4.47 21.25 3.14
C ARG A 298 5.52 21.68 2.13
N SER A 299 5.08 22.17 1.00
CA SER A 299 5.96 22.91 0.08
C SER A 299 6.34 24.25 0.70
N LEU A 300 7.37 24.89 0.16
CA LEU A 300 7.76 26.26 0.56
C LEU A 300 7.25 27.25 -0.48
N ASP A 301 6.86 28.45 -0.02
CA ASP A 301 6.57 29.60 -0.87
C ASP A 301 7.86 30.23 -1.46
N SER A 302 7.72 31.35 -2.17
CA SER A 302 8.85 32.07 -2.76
C SER A 302 9.79 32.70 -1.72
N GLU A 303 9.31 32.92 -0.50
CA GLU A 303 10.06 33.49 0.62
C GLU A 303 10.73 32.39 1.49
N GLY A 304 10.43 31.12 1.19
CA GLY A 304 10.96 29.97 1.92
C GLY A 304 10.14 29.57 3.15
N ASN A 305 8.92 30.07 3.31
CA ASN A 305 8.04 29.70 4.40
C ASN A 305 7.16 28.48 4.03
N PRO A 306 6.76 27.65 5.02
CA PRO A 306 5.81 26.59 4.79
C PRO A 306 4.49 27.12 4.22
N SER A 307 4.04 26.55 3.11
CA SER A 307 2.84 27.01 2.41
C SER A 307 1.86 25.86 2.14
N ASP A 308 0.58 26.17 2.28
CA ASP A 308 -0.51 25.30 1.85
C ASP A 308 -0.84 25.47 0.35
N ALA A 309 -0.32 26.51 -0.28
CA ALA A 309 -0.38 26.71 -1.72
C ALA A 309 0.85 26.09 -2.40
N SER A 310 0.66 25.36 -3.49
CA SER A 310 1.77 24.76 -4.25
C SER A 310 2.44 25.80 -5.15
N HIS A 311 3.32 26.62 -4.62
CA HIS A 311 4.06 27.62 -5.40
C HIS A 311 5.37 27.09 -5.99
N ASN A 312 5.96 26.07 -5.38
CA ASN A 312 7.09 25.31 -5.95
C ASN A 312 6.58 23.98 -6.51
N PRO A 313 7.31 23.32 -7.43
CA PRO A 313 6.87 22.02 -7.91
C PRO A 313 6.65 21.08 -6.72
N PRO A 314 5.39 20.64 -6.50
CA PRO A 314 5.03 19.88 -5.31
C PRO A 314 5.79 18.56 -5.26
N LEU A 315 5.99 18.06 -4.07
CA LEU A 315 6.47 16.69 -3.88
C LEU A 315 5.29 15.73 -4.09
N ILE A 316 5.51 14.72 -4.91
CA ILE A 316 4.55 13.63 -5.09
C ILE A 316 4.56 12.76 -3.82
N VAL A 317 3.37 12.42 -3.36
CA VAL A 317 3.13 11.48 -2.25
C VAL A 317 2.34 10.32 -2.78
N GLN A 318 2.83 9.12 -2.56
CA GLN A 318 2.15 7.91 -3.01
C GLN A 318 1.43 7.20 -1.87
N ALA A 319 0.44 6.39 -2.24
CA ALA A 319 -0.32 5.49 -1.40
C ALA A 319 -0.27 4.08 -2.01
N ASP A 320 0.32 3.12 -1.32
CA ASP A 320 0.43 1.71 -1.74
C ASP A 320 0.95 1.52 -3.19
N GLY A 321 1.94 2.33 -3.58
CA GLY A 321 2.55 2.31 -4.91
C GLY A 321 1.84 3.14 -5.97
N GLU A 322 0.81 3.92 -5.60
CA GLU A 322 0.08 4.83 -6.49
C GLU A 322 0.41 6.29 -6.16
N PRO A 323 1.00 7.06 -7.08
CA PRO A 323 1.39 8.47 -6.87
C PRO A 323 0.16 9.38 -6.98
N CYS A 324 -0.81 9.19 -6.10
CA CYS A 324 -2.13 9.80 -6.18
C CYS A 324 -2.22 11.21 -5.59
N LEU A 325 -1.30 11.59 -4.70
CA LEU A 325 -1.35 12.88 -4.02
C LEU A 325 -0.05 13.66 -4.17
N GLN A 326 -0.10 14.92 -3.77
CA GLN A 326 1.06 15.81 -3.70
C GLN A 326 0.97 16.72 -2.48
N THR A 327 2.10 17.32 -2.11
CA THR A 327 2.15 18.29 -1.01
C THR A 327 1.27 19.53 -1.30
N PRO A 328 0.71 20.12 -0.23
CA PRO A 328 0.85 19.77 1.17
C PRO A 328 0.10 18.48 1.50
N ALA A 329 0.71 17.62 2.35
CA ALA A 329 0.17 16.32 2.71
C ALA A 329 0.24 16.08 4.22
N LEU A 330 -0.75 15.38 4.74
CA LEU A 330 -0.86 14.97 6.14
C LEU A 330 -1.12 13.47 6.19
N LEU A 331 -0.26 12.74 6.90
CA LEU A 331 -0.44 11.32 7.24
C LEU A 331 -0.78 11.19 8.72
N GLU A 332 -1.79 10.40 9.03
CA GLU A 332 -2.15 10.02 10.39
C GLU A 332 -2.32 8.51 10.48
N TYR A 333 -1.65 7.88 11.42
CA TYR A 333 -1.75 6.44 11.60
C TYR A 333 -2.88 6.10 12.56
N HIS A 334 -3.68 5.12 12.17
CA HIS A 334 -4.79 4.59 12.95
C HIS A 334 -4.60 3.08 13.14
N THR A 335 -4.62 2.63 14.37
CA THR A 335 -4.57 1.20 14.69
C THR A 335 -5.88 0.50 14.34
N LYS A 336 -5.85 -0.81 14.10
CA LYS A 336 -7.05 -1.65 13.99
C LYS A 336 -8.06 -1.15 12.96
N GLN A 337 -7.62 -0.96 11.72
CA GLN A 337 -8.46 -0.46 10.64
C GLN A 337 -8.99 -1.56 9.73
N LEU A 338 -8.29 -2.69 9.63
CA LEU A 338 -8.62 -3.76 8.71
C LEU A 338 -8.26 -5.12 9.31
N TRP A 339 -9.16 -6.09 9.17
CA TRP A 339 -8.83 -7.48 9.43
C TRP A 339 -8.22 -8.10 8.17
N ILE A 340 -7.06 -8.75 8.30
CA ILE A 340 -6.41 -9.47 7.20
C ILE A 340 -6.15 -10.91 7.64
N ARG A 341 -6.51 -11.88 6.78
CA ARG A 341 -6.11 -13.27 6.93
C ARG A 341 -4.76 -13.49 6.26
N GLY A 342 -3.72 -13.73 7.05
CA GLY A 342 -2.37 -14.02 6.62
C GLY A 342 -1.93 -15.44 7.04
N ALA A 343 -0.69 -15.79 6.72
CA ALA A 343 -0.12 -17.06 7.17
C ALA A 343 -0.14 -17.20 8.70
N ALA A 344 -0.05 -18.43 9.21
CA ALA A 344 0.00 -18.71 10.64
C ALA A 344 1.17 -17.99 11.31
N GLU A 345 2.31 -17.93 10.63
CA GLU A 345 3.51 -17.17 11.03
C GLU A 345 3.81 -16.13 9.95
N VAL A 346 4.11 -14.91 10.35
CA VAL A 346 4.46 -13.80 9.46
C VAL A 346 5.79 -13.17 9.88
N PRO A 347 6.51 -12.48 8.96
CA PRO A 347 7.85 -11.95 9.23
C PRO A 347 7.96 -11.01 10.43
N TRP A 348 6.84 -10.45 10.89
CA TRP A 348 6.75 -9.45 11.97
C TRP A 348 6.05 -9.97 13.23
N ASP A 349 5.77 -11.29 13.35
CA ASP A 349 5.25 -11.92 14.58
C ASP A 349 6.37 -12.19 15.62
N ASN A 350 7.65 -11.97 15.27
CA ASN A 350 8.83 -12.25 16.10
C ASN A 350 9.34 -11.02 16.82
#